data_8a608475132cc3a98969d45584591150
#
_entry.id   8a608475132cc3a98969d45584591150
#
_cell.length_a   1.000
_cell.length_b   1.000
_cell.length_c   1.000
_cell.angle_alpha   90.00
_cell.angle_beta   90.00
_cell.angle_gamma   90.00
#
_symmetry.space_group_name_H-M   'P 1'
#
loop_
_entity.id
_entity.type
_entity.pdbx_description
1 polymer ?
#
loop_
_entity_poly.entity_id
_entity_poly.type
_entity_poly.pdbx_seq_one_letter_code
_entity_poly.pdbx_strand_id
1 'polypeptide(L)'
;MANRHSHSNPGSIAECDHTFTYPADISIIRLLRDDVLALSACKEYQTELIDALLIIITELMTNAIKHGSVDIPNGKVSLGIHFENPKITCIIEDNGLGFERSSIPDPTLPEYIHRDHGRGIFITEHLAKEVRYEYEHNTMRILVILEQH
;
A
#
# COMPACT_ATOMS: atom_id res chain seq x y z
N MET A 1 16.93 -5.04 33.25
CA MET A 1 15.53 -5.24 32.81
C MET A 1 15.46 -5.00 31.30
N ALA A 2 15.35 -6.06 30.55
CA ALA A 2 15.16 -5.92 29.11
C ALA A 2 13.74 -5.41 28.86
N ASN A 3 13.61 -4.20 28.36
CA ASN A 3 12.36 -3.68 27.85
C ASN A 3 11.97 -4.55 26.65
N ARG A 4 11.05 -5.47 26.87
CA ARG A 4 10.37 -6.16 25.77
C ARG A 4 9.48 -5.10 25.14
N HIS A 5 10.01 -4.37 24.17
CA HIS A 5 9.16 -3.65 23.26
C HIS A 5 8.37 -4.74 22.53
N SER A 6 7.09 -4.80 22.79
CA SER A 6 6.20 -5.61 21.98
C SER A 6 6.28 -5.02 20.56
N HIS A 7 6.94 -5.74 19.66
CA HIS A 7 7.04 -5.37 18.26
C HIS A 7 5.67 -5.58 17.61
N SER A 8 4.77 -4.64 17.81
CA SER A 8 3.51 -4.61 17.11
C SER A 8 3.69 -3.87 15.78
N ASN A 9 3.19 -4.45 14.69
CA ASN A 9 3.14 -3.74 13.42
C ASN A 9 2.39 -2.41 13.57
N PRO A 10 2.82 -1.34 12.88
CA PRO A 10 2.09 -0.08 12.93
C PRO A 10 0.67 -0.26 12.41
N GLY A 11 -0.30 0.34 13.08
CA GLY A 11 -1.71 0.32 12.68
C GLY A 11 -2.14 1.59 11.95
N SER A 12 -1.27 2.60 11.90
CA SER A 12 -1.55 3.89 11.26
C SER A 12 -0.30 4.46 10.60
N ILE A 13 -0.49 5.39 9.67
CA ILE A 13 0.61 6.11 9.01
C ILE A 13 1.48 6.84 10.03
N ALA A 14 0.89 7.42 11.07
CA ALA A 14 1.63 8.15 12.11
C ALA A 14 2.65 7.28 12.87
N GLU A 15 2.47 5.98 12.89
CA GLU A 15 3.37 5.03 13.54
C GLU A 15 4.49 4.53 12.62
N CYS A 16 4.48 4.91 11.35
CA CYS A 16 5.47 4.49 10.36
C CYS A 16 6.73 5.35 10.43
N ASP A 17 7.90 4.76 10.08
CA ASP A 17 9.18 5.45 10.06
C ASP A 17 9.25 6.53 8.97
N HIS A 18 8.58 6.27 7.84
CA HIS A 18 8.57 7.14 6.68
C HIS A 18 7.14 7.38 6.22
N THR A 19 6.80 8.64 5.95
CA THR A 19 5.49 9.03 5.48
C THR A 19 5.60 9.96 4.28
N PHE A 20 4.73 9.74 3.29
CA PHE A 20 4.67 10.53 2.07
C PHE A 20 3.21 10.89 1.80
N THR A 21 2.94 12.14 1.47
CA THR A 21 1.61 12.60 1.07
C THR A 21 1.69 13.32 -0.25
N TYR A 22 0.83 12.94 -1.18
CA TYR A 22 0.80 13.47 -2.54
C TYR A 22 -0.61 13.93 -2.90
N PRO A 23 -0.72 14.90 -3.82
CA PRO A 23 -2.02 15.16 -4.45
C PRO A 23 -2.47 13.93 -5.23
N ALA A 24 -3.79 13.72 -5.31
CA ALA A 24 -4.37 12.58 -6.01
C ALA A 24 -4.29 12.76 -7.53
N ASP A 25 -3.10 12.66 -8.07
CA ASP A 25 -2.78 12.80 -9.49
C ASP A 25 -1.86 11.65 -9.90
N ILE A 26 -2.17 11.00 -11.01
CA ILE A 26 -1.42 9.84 -11.50
C ILE A 26 0.05 10.15 -11.78
N SER A 27 0.39 11.41 -12.05
CA SER A 27 1.77 11.84 -12.29
C SER A 27 2.70 11.62 -11.10
N ILE A 28 2.16 11.46 -9.88
CA ILE A 28 2.99 11.27 -8.68
C ILE A 28 3.59 9.87 -8.59
N ILE A 29 3.11 8.90 -9.35
CA ILE A 29 3.54 7.50 -9.23
C ILE A 29 5.04 7.35 -9.48
N ARG A 30 5.58 8.04 -10.48
CA ARG A 30 7.03 8.00 -10.77
C ARG A 30 7.84 8.62 -9.64
N LEU A 31 7.39 9.77 -9.13
CA LEU A 31 8.02 10.45 -8.00
C LEU A 31 8.01 9.57 -6.75
N LEU A 32 6.87 8.96 -6.46
CA LEU A 32 6.71 8.04 -5.34
C LEU A 32 7.72 6.89 -5.38
N ARG A 33 7.90 6.28 -6.54
CA ARG A 33 8.86 5.17 -6.70
C ARG A 33 10.28 5.63 -6.43
N ASP A 34 10.67 6.78 -6.95
CA ASP A 34 12.00 7.35 -6.72
C ASP A 34 12.19 7.71 -5.24
N ASP A 35 11.19 8.28 -4.59
CA ASP A 35 11.22 8.62 -3.17
C ASP A 35 11.42 7.38 -2.29
N VAL A 36 10.72 6.30 -2.59
CA VAL A 36 10.84 5.03 -1.84
C VAL A 36 12.21 4.39 -2.05
N LEU A 37 12.69 4.32 -3.30
CA LEU A 37 14.00 3.75 -3.61
C LEU A 37 15.16 4.54 -3.01
N ALA A 38 14.97 5.81 -2.73
CA ALA A 38 15.95 6.65 -2.06
C ALA A 38 16.10 6.35 -0.57
N LEU A 39 15.17 5.61 0.04
CA LEU A 39 15.26 5.22 1.44
C LEU A 39 16.40 4.23 1.67
N SER A 40 17.35 4.58 2.54
CA SER A 40 18.51 3.74 2.83
C SER A 40 18.14 2.36 3.39
N ALA A 41 17.04 2.29 4.13
CA ALA A 41 16.54 1.03 4.70
C ALA A 41 16.25 -0.04 3.64
N CYS A 42 15.90 0.35 2.40
CA CYS A 42 15.67 -0.60 1.31
C CYS A 42 16.89 -1.48 1.02
N LYS A 43 18.10 -0.97 1.27
CA LYS A 43 19.35 -1.72 1.03
C LYS A 43 19.56 -2.88 1.98
N GLU A 44 18.84 -2.91 3.09
CA GLU A 44 18.94 -3.97 4.11
C GLU A 44 18.07 -5.18 3.80
N TYR A 45 17.31 -5.11 2.71
CA TYR A 45 16.36 -6.15 2.32
C TYR A 45 16.73 -6.79 0.99
N GLN A 46 16.25 -8.01 0.79
CA GLN A 46 16.42 -8.71 -0.48
C GLN A 46 15.77 -7.93 -1.63
N THR A 47 16.42 -7.92 -2.78
CA THR A 47 15.93 -7.19 -3.96
C THR A 47 14.52 -7.61 -4.35
N GLU A 48 14.22 -8.89 -4.27
CA GLU A 48 12.89 -9.44 -4.58
C GLU A 48 11.81 -8.86 -3.68
N LEU A 49 12.12 -8.62 -2.41
CA LEU A 49 11.16 -8.03 -1.49
C LEU A 49 10.92 -6.55 -1.79
N ILE A 50 11.96 -5.82 -2.14
CA ILE A 50 11.86 -4.41 -2.55
C ILE A 50 11.10 -4.29 -3.87
N ASP A 51 11.34 -5.19 -4.82
CA ASP A 51 10.58 -5.23 -6.07
C ASP A 51 9.09 -5.48 -5.80
N ALA A 52 8.78 -6.42 -4.91
CA ALA A 52 7.39 -6.67 -4.49
C ALA A 52 6.78 -5.44 -3.82
N LEU A 53 7.50 -4.76 -2.95
CA LEU A 53 7.05 -3.52 -2.31
C LEU A 53 6.71 -2.46 -3.36
N LEU A 54 7.58 -2.25 -4.35
CA LEU A 54 7.35 -1.26 -5.42
C LEU A 54 6.13 -1.60 -6.28
N ILE A 55 5.92 -2.86 -6.59
CA ILE A 55 4.73 -3.33 -7.32
C ILE A 55 3.48 -3.01 -6.50
N ILE A 56 3.46 -3.38 -5.23
CA ILE A 56 2.32 -3.19 -4.34
C ILE A 56 1.98 -1.71 -4.18
N ILE A 57 2.95 -0.86 -3.86
CA ILE A 57 2.68 0.56 -3.66
C ILE A 57 2.23 1.22 -4.97
N THR A 58 2.78 0.83 -6.11
CA THR A 58 2.36 1.34 -7.41
C THR A 58 0.90 0.98 -7.68
N GLU A 59 0.53 -0.27 -7.49
CA GLU A 59 -0.84 -0.74 -7.72
C GLU A 59 -1.85 -0.09 -6.76
N LEU A 60 -1.56 -0.09 -5.47
CA LEU A 60 -2.49 0.44 -4.48
C LEU A 60 -2.60 1.96 -4.53
N MET A 61 -1.52 2.68 -4.78
CA MET A 61 -1.56 4.13 -4.94
C MET A 61 -2.28 4.54 -6.23
N THR A 62 -2.08 3.80 -7.32
CA THR A 62 -2.82 4.01 -8.57
C THR A 62 -4.31 3.82 -8.35
N ASN A 63 -4.71 2.76 -7.64
CA ASN A 63 -6.12 2.51 -7.31
C ASN A 63 -6.69 3.61 -6.42
N ALA A 64 -5.95 4.04 -5.40
CA ALA A 64 -6.36 5.13 -4.51
C ALA A 64 -6.60 6.44 -5.28
N ILE A 65 -5.76 6.75 -6.26
CA ILE A 65 -5.90 7.94 -7.10
C ILE A 65 -7.09 7.80 -8.05
N LYS A 66 -7.17 6.70 -8.81
CA LYS A 66 -8.17 6.52 -9.86
C LYS A 66 -9.58 6.25 -9.34
N HIS A 67 -9.70 5.52 -8.24
CA HIS A 67 -10.98 5.01 -7.74
C HIS A 67 -11.36 5.59 -6.38
N GLY A 68 -10.41 6.16 -5.64
CA GLY A 68 -10.64 6.74 -4.34
C GLY A 68 -10.83 8.26 -4.38
N SER A 69 -9.79 8.97 -4.73
CA SER A 69 -9.69 10.41 -4.50
C SER A 69 -9.89 11.28 -5.76
N VAL A 70 -10.14 10.67 -6.93
CA VAL A 70 -10.19 11.38 -8.23
C VAL A 70 -11.25 12.47 -8.30
N ASP A 71 -12.41 12.27 -7.68
CA ASP A 71 -13.53 13.20 -7.70
C ASP A 71 -13.63 14.05 -6.43
N ILE A 72 -12.62 13.99 -5.57
CA ILE A 72 -12.60 14.75 -4.32
C ILE A 72 -11.76 16.01 -4.53
N PRO A 73 -12.35 17.22 -4.34
CA PRO A 73 -11.59 18.46 -4.41
C PRO A 73 -10.39 18.43 -3.45
N ASN A 74 -9.19 18.74 -3.97
CA ASN A 74 -7.94 18.66 -3.20
C ASN A 74 -7.68 17.28 -2.58
N GLY A 75 -8.11 16.21 -3.26
CA GLY A 75 -7.88 14.84 -2.84
C GLY A 75 -6.40 14.55 -2.64
N LYS A 76 -6.09 13.77 -1.60
CA LYS A 76 -4.73 13.38 -1.26
C LYS A 76 -4.65 11.87 -1.07
N VAL A 77 -3.47 11.34 -1.36
CA VAL A 77 -3.12 9.95 -1.07
C VAL A 77 -1.86 9.95 -0.22
N SER A 78 -1.81 9.06 0.74
CA SER A 78 -0.70 8.98 1.69
C SER A 78 -0.15 7.56 1.74
N LEU A 79 1.16 7.47 1.92
CA LEU A 79 1.89 6.23 2.09
C LEU A 79 2.72 6.29 3.36
N GLY A 80 2.56 5.30 4.24
CA GLY A 80 3.46 5.07 5.35
C GLY A 80 4.25 3.79 5.12
N ILE A 81 5.55 3.79 5.47
CA ILE A 81 6.40 2.60 5.42
C ILE A 81 7.12 2.45 6.75
N HIS A 82 7.09 1.24 7.27
CA HIS A 82 7.80 0.87 8.48
C HIS A 82 8.69 -0.35 8.19
N PHE A 83 9.98 -0.19 8.50
CA PHE A 83 10.98 -1.23 8.30
C PHE A 83 11.36 -1.87 9.63
N GLU A 84 11.08 -3.15 9.77
CA GLU A 84 11.45 -3.93 10.94
C GLU A 84 11.82 -5.35 10.49
N ASN A 85 13.11 -5.53 10.14
CA ASN A 85 13.60 -6.80 9.61
C ASN A 85 13.13 -8.00 10.46
N PRO A 86 12.52 -9.06 9.87
CA PRO A 86 12.44 -9.35 8.43
C PRO A 86 11.23 -8.75 7.71
N LYS A 87 10.47 -7.88 8.34
CA LYS A 87 9.21 -7.35 7.82
C LYS A 87 9.33 -5.93 7.28
N ILE A 88 8.50 -5.64 6.29
CA ILE A 88 8.16 -4.30 5.84
C ILE A 88 6.65 -4.17 5.93
N THR A 89 6.18 -3.14 6.62
CA THR A 89 4.76 -2.79 6.65
C THR A 89 4.54 -1.53 5.84
N CYS A 90 3.59 -1.53 4.92
CA CYS A 90 3.17 -0.31 4.25
C CYS A 90 1.68 -0.06 4.45
N ILE A 91 1.32 1.20 4.57
CA ILE A 91 -0.06 1.64 4.79
C ILE A 91 -0.38 2.68 3.73
N ILE A 92 -1.45 2.45 2.97
CA ILE A 92 -1.94 3.39 1.97
C ILE A 92 -3.27 3.94 2.44
N GLU A 93 -3.42 5.25 2.42
CA GLU A 93 -4.66 5.95 2.79
C GLU A 93 -5.11 6.88 1.68
N ASP A 94 -6.43 6.92 1.45
CA ASP A 94 -7.08 7.91 0.60
C ASP A 94 -8.41 8.35 1.22
N ASN A 95 -8.92 9.49 0.77
CA ASN A 95 -10.17 10.07 1.23
C ASN A 95 -11.37 9.67 0.35
N GLY A 96 -11.25 8.58 -0.41
CA GLY A 96 -12.29 8.11 -1.31
C GLY A 96 -13.45 7.43 -0.62
N LEU A 97 -14.36 6.88 -1.43
CA LEU A 97 -15.54 6.18 -0.95
C LEU A 97 -15.23 4.80 -0.37
N GLY A 98 -13.99 4.33 -0.53
CA GLY A 98 -13.60 2.98 -0.13
C GLY A 98 -14.22 1.90 -1.02
N PHE A 99 -13.95 0.67 -0.65
CA PHE A 99 -14.53 -0.51 -1.29
C PHE A 99 -14.57 -1.67 -0.28
N GLU A 100 -15.44 -2.64 -0.55
CA GLU A 100 -15.40 -3.90 0.15
C GLU A 100 -14.60 -4.93 -0.67
N ARG A 101 -13.69 -5.64 -0.02
CA ARG A 101 -12.85 -6.65 -0.71
C ARG A 101 -13.70 -7.72 -1.41
N SER A 102 -14.80 -8.12 -0.80
CA SER A 102 -15.72 -9.10 -1.36
C SER A 102 -16.39 -8.66 -2.66
N SER A 103 -16.44 -7.35 -2.95
CA SER A 103 -17.00 -6.81 -4.19
C SER A 103 -16.03 -6.86 -5.36
N ILE A 104 -14.75 -7.19 -5.13
CA ILE A 104 -13.73 -7.26 -6.16
C ILE A 104 -13.67 -8.69 -6.69
N PRO A 105 -14.00 -8.91 -7.99
CA PRO A 105 -13.95 -10.23 -8.56
C PRO A 105 -12.52 -10.72 -8.78
N ASP A 106 -12.36 -12.04 -8.88
CA ASP A 106 -11.09 -12.66 -9.27
C ASP A 106 -10.80 -12.31 -10.74
N PRO A 107 -9.71 -11.55 -11.03
CA PRO A 107 -9.39 -11.13 -12.38
C PRO A 107 -8.93 -12.26 -13.30
N THR A 108 -8.64 -13.44 -12.74
CA THR A 108 -8.24 -14.62 -13.51
C THR A 108 -9.40 -15.39 -14.10
N LEU A 109 -10.63 -15.13 -13.63
CA LEU A 109 -11.81 -15.75 -14.20
C LEU A 109 -12.07 -15.25 -15.64
N PRO A 110 -12.50 -16.12 -16.56
CA PRO A 110 -12.68 -15.74 -17.97
C PRO A 110 -13.56 -14.51 -18.20
N GLU A 111 -14.58 -14.34 -17.38
CA GLU A 111 -15.52 -13.21 -17.46
C GLU A 111 -14.91 -11.87 -17.05
N TYR A 112 -13.75 -11.88 -16.36
CA TYR A 112 -13.08 -10.68 -15.86
C TYR A 112 -11.70 -10.44 -16.48
N ILE A 113 -11.23 -11.29 -17.38
CA ILE A 113 -9.87 -11.26 -17.90
C ILE A 113 -9.50 -9.94 -18.61
N HIS A 114 -10.49 -9.20 -19.11
CA HIS A 114 -10.31 -7.92 -19.80
C HIS A 114 -10.56 -6.69 -18.89
N ARG A 115 -10.84 -6.88 -17.61
CA ARG A 115 -11.06 -5.78 -16.69
C ARG A 115 -9.72 -5.22 -16.20
N ASP A 116 -9.59 -3.90 -16.19
CA ASP A 116 -8.37 -3.22 -15.75
C ASP A 116 -8.29 -3.04 -14.22
N HIS A 117 -9.42 -3.14 -13.52
CA HIS A 117 -9.49 -2.96 -12.07
C HIS A 117 -9.61 -4.29 -11.33
N GLY A 118 -9.14 -4.32 -10.08
CA GLY A 118 -9.13 -5.50 -9.22
C GLY A 118 -7.85 -6.35 -9.34
N ARG A 119 -7.08 -6.20 -10.40
CA ARG A 119 -5.81 -6.93 -10.59
C ARG A 119 -4.78 -6.51 -9.55
N GLY A 120 -4.69 -5.22 -9.24
CA GLY A 120 -3.74 -4.70 -8.26
C GLY A 120 -3.97 -5.27 -6.87
N ILE A 121 -5.22 -5.42 -6.45
CA ILE A 121 -5.56 -6.05 -5.18
C ILE A 121 -5.16 -7.53 -5.19
N PHE A 122 -5.47 -8.23 -6.27
CA PHE A 122 -5.11 -9.65 -6.43
C PHE A 122 -3.59 -9.86 -6.39
N ILE A 123 -2.82 -9.03 -7.10
CA ILE A 123 -1.36 -9.06 -7.08
C ILE A 123 -0.83 -8.79 -5.68
N THR A 124 -1.37 -7.78 -5.01
CA THR A 124 -0.99 -7.42 -3.64
C THR A 124 -1.19 -8.58 -2.69
N GLU A 125 -2.35 -9.21 -2.72
CA GLU A 125 -2.66 -10.35 -1.84
C GLU A 125 -1.79 -11.58 -2.14
N HIS A 126 -1.31 -11.71 -3.38
CA HIS A 126 -0.39 -12.79 -3.76
C HIS A 126 1.04 -12.56 -3.26
N LEU A 127 1.52 -11.33 -3.31
CA LEU A 127 2.89 -10.97 -2.93
C LEU A 127 3.06 -10.72 -1.44
N ALA A 128 2.00 -10.28 -0.76
CA ALA A 128 2.05 -9.93 0.65
C ALA A 128 1.87 -11.15 1.55
N LYS A 129 2.45 -11.07 2.74
CA LYS A 129 2.18 -12.02 3.82
C LYS A 129 0.78 -11.81 4.39
N GLU A 130 0.36 -10.55 4.52
CA GLU A 130 -0.94 -10.17 5.07
C GLU A 130 -1.40 -8.86 4.45
N VAL A 131 -2.70 -8.74 4.20
CA VAL A 131 -3.35 -7.50 3.75
C VAL A 131 -4.60 -7.29 4.60
N ARG A 132 -4.75 -6.07 5.11
CA ARG A 132 -5.94 -5.64 5.87
C ARG A 132 -6.56 -4.44 5.19
N TYR A 133 -7.90 -4.40 5.15
CA TYR A 133 -8.69 -3.34 4.55
C TYR A 133 -9.57 -2.71 5.62
N GLU A 134 -9.46 -1.41 5.80
CA GLU A 134 -10.26 -0.65 6.75
C GLU A 134 -10.86 0.57 6.07
N TYR A 135 -12.15 0.81 6.28
CA TYR A 135 -12.81 2.04 5.86
C TYR A 135 -13.48 2.67 7.07
N GLU A 136 -12.99 3.82 7.47
CA GLU A 136 -13.42 4.50 8.68
C GLU A 136 -13.26 6.01 8.53
N HIS A 137 -14.25 6.79 8.98
CA HIS A 137 -14.21 8.25 8.92
C HIS A 137 -13.90 8.82 7.53
N ASN A 138 -14.53 8.27 6.49
CA ASN A 138 -14.30 8.64 5.09
C ASN A 138 -12.86 8.45 4.61
N THR A 139 -12.12 7.57 5.25
CA THR A 139 -10.75 7.20 4.87
C THR A 139 -10.67 5.71 4.60
N MET A 140 -10.22 5.35 3.40
CA MET A 140 -9.85 3.99 3.07
C MET A 140 -8.40 3.76 3.44
N ARG A 141 -8.14 2.73 4.24
CA ARG A 141 -6.80 2.32 4.65
C ARG A 141 -6.54 0.88 4.23
N ILE A 142 -5.43 0.67 3.56
CA ILE A 142 -4.95 -0.67 3.23
C ILE A 142 -3.59 -0.85 3.90
N LEU A 143 -3.51 -1.83 4.78
CA LEU A 143 -2.27 -2.20 5.46
C LEU A 143 -1.72 -3.49 4.84
N VAL A 144 -0.45 -3.46 4.45
CA VAL A 144 0.22 -4.59 3.80
C VAL A 144 1.49 -4.94 4.56
N ILE A 145 1.65 -6.22 4.86
CA ILE A 145 2.85 -6.75 5.50
C ILE A 145 3.59 -7.64 4.51
N LEU A 146 4.86 -7.32 4.28
CA LEU A 146 5.81 -8.12 3.54
C LEU A 146 6.83 -8.72 4.50
N GLU A 147 7.34 -9.90 4.20
CA GLU A 147 8.36 -10.56 5.02
C GLU A 147 9.34 -11.30 4.13
N GLN A 148 10.64 -11.08 4.37
CA GLN A 148 11.68 -11.85 3.70
C GLN A 148 12.00 -13.14 4.46
N HIS A 149 12.42 -14.12 3.72
CA HIS A 149 12.76 -15.45 4.22
C HIS A 149 14.26 -15.62 4.50
#